data_4ff09b3b86e29af9d93ee5644c862ea7
#
_entry.id   4ff09b3b86e29af9d93ee5644c862ea7
#
_cell.length_a   1.000
_cell.length_b   1.000
_cell.length_c   1.000
_cell.angle_alpha   90.00
_cell.angle_beta   90.00
_cell.angle_gamma   90.00
#
_symmetry.space_group_name_H-M   'P 1'
#
loop_
_entity.id
_entity.type
_entity.pdbx_description
1 polymer ?
#
loop_
_entity_poly.entity_id
_entity_poly.type
_entity_poly.pdbx_seq_one_letter_code
_entity_poly.pdbx_strand_id
1 'polypeptide(L)'
;SGFTSYVMAQCGIGGVPRSSGSQAYGGASVSGGISAAQPGDIICYPGHVGIYIGGGQMIHASVPGDYVKVSSVNIGMSITAVRRYW
;
A
#
# COMPACT_ATOMS: atom_id res chain seq x y z
N SER A 1 6.66 -0.28 4.42
CA SER A 1 6.97 -1.30 3.39
C SER A 1 7.17 -2.67 4.01
N GLY A 2 7.96 -2.80 5.05
CA GLY A 2 8.07 -4.05 5.79
C GLY A 2 6.74 -4.46 6.43
N PHE A 3 6.00 -3.50 6.94
CA PHE A 3 4.66 -3.73 7.46
C PHE A 3 3.73 -4.28 6.37
N THR A 4 3.75 -3.69 5.18
CA THR A 4 2.90 -4.12 4.07
C THR A 4 3.19 -5.56 3.66
N SER A 5 4.47 -5.91 3.46
CA SER A 5 4.84 -7.28 3.10
C SER A 5 4.50 -8.28 4.19
N TYR A 6 4.64 -7.89 5.46
CA TYR A 6 4.30 -8.75 6.59
C TYR A 6 2.79 -9.04 6.63
N VAL A 7 1.96 -8.01 6.50
CA VAL A 7 0.50 -8.17 6.53
C VAL A 7 0.03 -9.04 5.37
N MET A 8 0.57 -8.80 4.16
CA MET A 8 0.20 -9.60 2.99
C MET A 8 0.57 -11.07 3.18
N ALA A 9 1.76 -11.34 3.74
CA ALA A 9 2.18 -12.72 4.03
C ALA A 9 1.26 -13.40 5.03
N GLN A 10 0.79 -12.67 6.06
CA GLN A 10 -0.17 -13.22 7.03
C GLN A 10 -1.52 -13.55 6.39
N CYS A 11 -1.87 -12.86 5.31
CA CYS A 11 -3.09 -13.14 4.55
C CYS A 11 -2.87 -14.21 3.46
N GLY A 12 -1.70 -14.84 3.39
CA GLY A 12 -1.39 -15.85 2.40
C GLY A 12 -1.00 -15.28 1.04
N ILE A 13 -0.71 -13.99 0.96
CA ILE A 13 -0.32 -13.31 -0.28
C ILE A 13 1.20 -13.18 -0.29
N GLY A 14 1.86 -13.97 -1.13
CA GLY A 14 3.31 -13.92 -1.28
C GLY A 14 3.74 -12.99 -2.40
N GLY A 15 5.05 -12.86 -2.56
CA GLY A 15 5.65 -12.11 -3.65
C GLY A 15 5.64 -10.61 -3.49
N VAL A 16 5.24 -10.08 -2.32
CA VAL A 16 5.28 -8.65 -2.05
C VAL A 16 6.71 -8.25 -1.64
N PRO A 17 7.37 -7.38 -2.42
CA PRO A 17 8.72 -6.93 -2.06
C PRO A 17 8.74 -6.20 -0.72
N ARG A 18 9.90 -6.13 -0.09
CA ARG A 18 10.05 -5.50 1.22
C ARG A 18 10.18 -3.98 1.17
N SER A 19 10.66 -3.43 0.06
CA SER A 19 10.85 -1.98 -0.04
C SER A 19 9.68 -1.32 -0.73
N SER A 20 9.38 -0.07 -0.35
CA SER A 20 8.30 0.70 -0.95
C SER A 20 8.53 0.93 -2.46
N GLY A 21 9.78 1.20 -2.85
CA GLY A 21 10.10 1.39 -4.25
C GLY A 21 9.82 0.15 -5.09
N SER A 22 10.21 -1.02 -4.60
CA SER A 22 9.94 -2.27 -5.32
C SER A 22 8.46 -2.64 -5.30
N GLN A 23 7.75 -2.34 -4.23
CA GLN A 23 6.31 -2.60 -4.13
C GLN A 23 5.52 -1.83 -5.18
N ALA A 24 6.00 -0.67 -5.60
CA ALA A 24 5.37 0.14 -6.63
C ALA A 24 5.45 -0.47 -8.03
N TYR A 25 6.27 -1.47 -8.25
CA TYR A 25 6.47 -2.09 -9.56
C TYR A 25 6.05 -3.56 -9.63
N GLY A 26 5.75 -4.17 -8.50
CA GLY A 26 5.32 -5.57 -8.45
C GLY A 26 3.80 -5.71 -8.55
N GLY A 27 3.34 -6.96 -8.60
CA GLY A 27 1.92 -7.24 -8.70
C GLY A 27 1.31 -6.72 -9.97
N ALA A 28 -0.02 -6.53 -9.97
CA ALA A 28 -0.75 -5.97 -11.09
C ALA A 28 -1.02 -4.49 -10.87
N SER A 29 -0.86 -3.67 -11.92
CA SER A 29 -1.24 -2.27 -11.88
C SER A 29 -2.76 -2.14 -11.85
N VAL A 30 -3.28 -1.30 -10.97
CA VAL A 30 -4.72 -1.00 -10.91
C VAL A 30 -4.99 0.20 -11.80
N SER A 31 -5.63 -0.05 -12.92
CA SER A 31 -6.05 0.98 -13.87
C SER A 31 -7.12 1.86 -13.23
N GLY A 32 -6.99 3.18 -13.38
CA GLY A 32 -7.90 4.11 -12.72
C GLY A 32 -7.42 4.58 -11.34
N GLY A 33 -6.30 4.04 -10.86
CA GLY A 33 -5.69 4.50 -9.62
C GLY A 33 -6.59 4.34 -8.41
N ILE A 34 -6.59 5.37 -7.54
CA ILE A 34 -7.32 5.29 -6.27
C ILE A 34 -8.84 5.17 -6.46
N SER A 35 -9.39 5.67 -7.54
CA SER A 35 -10.82 5.56 -7.79
C SER A 35 -11.26 4.13 -8.10
N ALA A 36 -10.34 3.27 -8.53
CA ALA A 36 -10.57 1.85 -8.79
C ALA A 36 -9.97 0.94 -7.74
N ALA A 37 -9.36 1.50 -6.69
CA ALA A 37 -8.73 0.71 -5.64
C ALA A 37 -9.77 -0.08 -4.83
N GLN A 38 -9.38 -1.28 -4.43
CA GLN A 38 -10.20 -2.14 -3.57
C GLN A 38 -9.44 -2.45 -2.29
N PRO A 39 -10.15 -2.77 -1.19
CA PRO A 39 -9.48 -3.16 0.05
C PRO A 39 -8.46 -4.27 -0.20
N GLY A 40 -7.26 -4.10 0.33
CA GLY A 40 -6.13 -4.99 0.11
C GLY A 40 -5.17 -4.54 -0.98
N ASP A 41 -5.53 -3.53 -1.77
CA ASP A 41 -4.61 -2.93 -2.73
C ASP A 41 -3.55 -2.10 -2.01
N ILE A 42 -2.35 -2.02 -2.59
CA ILE A 42 -1.26 -1.22 -2.06
C ILE A 42 -1.27 0.14 -2.72
N ILE A 43 -1.36 1.19 -1.92
CA ILE A 43 -1.27 2.57 -2.38
C ILE A 43 0.18 3.00 -2.25
N CYS A 44 0.78 3.44 -3.35
CA CYS A 44 2.20 3.78 -3.41
C CYS A 44 2.39 5.29 -3.53
N TYR A 45 3.31 5.80 -2.72
CA TYR A 45 3.76 7.19 -2.70
C TYR A 45 5.27 7.21 -2.84
N PRO A 46 5.90 8.35 -3.13
CA PRO A 46 7.36 8.43 -3.09
C PRO A 46 7.90 8.04 -1.71
N GLY A 47 8.61 6.92 -1.64
CA GLY A 47 9.22 6.42 -0.41
C GLY A 47 8.26 5.90 0.66
N HIS A 48 6.98 5.69 0.32
CA HIS A 48 5.98 5.26 1.30
C HIS A 48 4.90 4.42 0.64
N VAL A 49 4.29 3.51 1.40
CA VAL A 49 3.15 2.71 0.95
C VAL A 49 2.14 2.55 2.08
N GLY A 50 0.90 2.27 1.71
CA GLY A 50 -0.16 1.89 2.63
C GLY A 50 -1.04 0.82 2.01
N ILE A 51 -1.86 0.17 2.84
CA ILE A 51 -2.84 -0.82 2.39
C ILE A 51 -4.22 -0.17 2.40
N TYR A 52 -4.86 -0.14 1.24
CA TYR A 52 -6.19 0.45 1.11
C TYR A 52 -7.21 -0.39 1.86
N ILE A 53 -8.10 0.27 2.60
CA ILE A 53 -9.17 -0.41 3.37
C ILE A 53 -10.56 0.03 2.93
N GLY A 54 -10.64 0.82 1.86
CA GLY A 54 -11.92 1.33 1.37
C GLY A 54 -12.25 2.71 1.95
N GLY A 55 -13.24 3.36 1.37
CA GLY A 55 -13.73 4.65 1.86
C GLY A 55 -12.71 5.79 1.83
N GLY A 56 -11.70 5.71 0.97
CA GLY A 56 -10.65 6.71 0.90
C GLY A 56 -9.64 6.64 2.03
N GLN A 57 -9.55 5.51 2.74
CA GLN A 57 -8.66 5.33 3.88
C GLN A 57 -7.67 4.19 3.66
N MET A 58 -6.57 4.24 4.38
CA MET A 58 -5.54 3.21 4.34
C MET A 58 -4.99 2.92 5.74
N ILE A 59 -4.40 1.73 5.89
CA ILE A 59 -3.59 1.37 7.05
C ILE A 59 -2.12 1.47 6.64
N HIS A 60 -1.32 2.15 7.44
CA HIS A 60 0.10 2.30 7.15
C HIS A 60 0.92 2.56 8.41
N ALA A 61 2.23 2.37 8.29
CA ALA A 61 3.22 2.77 9.28
C ALA A 61 4.08 3.86 8.66
N SER A 62 4.05 5.08 9.21
CA SER A 62 4.65 6.27 8.58
C SER A 62 6.17 6.22 8.56
N VAL A 63 6.79 5.73 9.62
CA VAL A 63 8.25 5.65 9.76
C VAL A 63 8.62 4.34 10.44
N PRO A 64 9.86 3.84 10.25
CA PRO A 64 10.32 2.66 10.97
C PRO A 64 10.20 2.85 12.47
N GLY A 65 9.64 1.86 13.16
CA GLY A 65 9.44 1.92 14.60
C GLY A 65 8.20 2.68 15.06
N ASP A 66 7.50 3.35 14.15
CA ASP A 66 6.23 3.98 14.45
C ASP A 66 5.11 2.93 14.54
N TYR A 67 4.02 3.29 15.18
CA TYR A 67 2.89 2.38 15.23
C TYR A 67 2.04 2.50 13.96
N VAL A 68 1.29 1.44 13.69
CA VAL A 68 0.37 1.36 12.57
C VAL A 68 -0.86 2.22 12.86
N LYS A 69 -1.32 2.94 11.84
CA LYS A 69 -2.49 3.81 11.99
C LYS A 69 -3.34 3.80 10.72
N VAL A 70 -4.60 4.17 10.89
CA VAL A 70 -5.53 4.42 9.79
C VAL A 70 -5.53 5.90 9.49
N SER A 71 -5.45 6.25 8.22
CA SER A 71 -5.54 7.64 7.79
C SER A 71 -6.19 7.73 6.41
N SER A 72 -6.54 8.95 6.00
CA SER A 72 -6.93 9.22 4.62
C SER A 72 -5.78 8.88 3.68
N VAL A 73 -6.08 8.49 2.45
CA VAL A 73 -5.06 8.32 1.41
C VAL A 73 -4.45 9.65 0.99
N ASN A 74 -5.08 10.78 1.32
CA ASN A 74 -4.54 12.13 1.09
C ASN A 74 -3.64 12.52 2.25
N ILE A 75 -2.35 12.28 2.11
CA ILE A 75 -1.35 12.57 3.14
C ILE A 75 -0.37 13.67 2.73
N GLY A 76 -0.75 14.48 1.73
CA GLY A 76 0.11 15.57 1.24
C GLY A 76 1.17 15.10 0.24
N MET A 77 1.12 13.84 -0.21
CA MET A 77 2.02 13.29 -1.20
C MET A 77 1.21 12.77 -2.38
N SER A 78 1.79 12.79 -3.57
CA SER A 78 1.16 12.25 -4.77
C SER A 78 1.14 10.73 -4.72
N ILE A 79 0.00 10.14 -5.09
CA ILE A 79 -0.09 8.68 -5.29
C ILE A 79 0.57 8.37 -6.63
N THR A 80 1.61 7.54 -6.61
CA THR A 80 2.39 7.20 -7.81
C THR A 80 1.90 5.92 -8.47
N ALA A 81 1.29 5.02 -7.72
CA ALA A 81 0.78 3.77 -8.24
C ALA A 81 -0.22 3.16 -7.26
N VAL A 82 -1.11 2.33 -7.78
CA VAL A 82 -1.93 1.41 -6.99
C VAL A 82 -1.64 0.02 -7.53
N ARG A 83 -1.22 -0.89 -6.66
CA ARG A 83 -0.79 -2.24 -7.05
C ARG A 83 -1.65 -3.27 -6.36
N ARG A 84 -1.89 -4.37 -7.05
CA ARG A 84 -2.67 -5.49 -6.52
C ARG A 84 -1.84 -6.75 -6.58
N TYR A 85 -1.64 -7.38 -5.41
CA TYR A 85 -0.82 -8.59 -5.29
C TYR A 85 -1.67 -9.85 -5.06
N TRP A 86 -2.96 -9.69 -4.90
CA TRP A 86 -3.90 -10.78 -4.67
C TRP A 86 -4.76 -11.12 -5.88
#